data_bd8f621388747a6567294bb5728e06ee
#
_entry.id   bd8f621388747a6567294bb5728e06ee
#
_cell.length_a   1.000
_cell.length_b   1.000
_cell.length_c   1.000
_cell.angle_alpha   90.00
_cell.angle_beta   90.00
_cell.angle_gamma   90.00
#
_symmetry.space_group_name_H-M   'P 1'
#
loop_
_entity.id
_entity.type
_entity.pdbx_description
1 polymer ?
#
loop_
_entity_poly.entity_id
_entity_poly.type
_entity_poly.pdbx_seq_one_letter_code
_entity_poly.pdbx_strand_id
1 'polypeptide(L)'
;STLHVATHAEFKPGGPEASQLHSGTGPLSMKELATLREKRKGVPLDLVVFSACRTALGDADAELGFSGLALQAGARSAVGTLWYVDDVVTSAYFVQMYRYLEQGVPKAEAMQLTRQAFIRNQIKLSGKELIGVDGIPLLQELTPSQQRRVSNGVANPFFWAGIELMG
;
A
#
# COMPACT_ATOMS: atom_id res chain seq x y z
N SER A 1 1.87 -15.74 -0.26
CA SER A 1 2.64 -14.93 0.71
C SER A 1 2.68 -13.46 0.28
N THR A 2 2.42 -12.56 1.23
CA THR A 2 2.39 -11.11 1.01
C THR A 2 3.64 -10.46 1.60
N LEU A 3 4.23 -9.52 0.86
CA LEU A 3 5.26 -8.60 1.35
C LEU A 3 4.69 -7.19 1.36
N HIS A 4 4.62 -6.56 2.53
CA HIS A 4 4.23 -5.17 2.66
C HIS A 4 5.45 -4.33 3.00
N VAL A 5 5.72 -3.34 2.17
CA VAL A 5 6.82 -2.40 2.32
C VAL A 5 6.23 -1.02 2.61
N ALA A 6 6.15 -0.70 3.90
CA ALA A 6 5.70 0.60 4.41
C ALA A 6 6.93 1.46 4.72
N THR A 7 7.56 2.01 3.68
CA THR A 7 8.79 2.81 3.84
C THR A 7 8.90 3.88 2.77
N HIS A 8 9.80 4.84 3.00
CA HIS A 8 10.13 5.82 1.98
C HIS A 8 10.87 5.15 0.83
N ALA A 9 10.41 5.42 -0.38
CA ALA A 9 11.05 4.98 -1.60
C ALA A 9 11.48 6.21 -2.42
N GLU A 10 12.66 6.16 -2.98
CA GLU A 10 13.15 7.17 -3.91
C GLU A 10 13.27 6.53 -5.29
N PHE A 11 12.37 6.93 -6.19
CA PHE A 11 12.46 6.56 -7.59
C PHE A 11 13.34 7.57 -8.32
N LYS A 12 14.33 7.07 -9.06
CA LYS A 12 15.19 7.89 -9.92
C LYS A 12 15.06 7.42 -11.36
N PRO A 13 14.87 8.34 -12.32
CA PRO A 13 14.96 8.00 -13.73
C PRO A 13 16.32 7.38 -14.03
N GLY A 14 16.38 6.28 -14.77
CA GLY A 14 17.64 5.60 -15.11
C GLY A 14 17.64 4.09 -14.88
N GLY A 15 16.49 3.54 -14.48
CA GLY A 15 16.31 2.09 -14.36
C GLY A 15 16.32 1.56 -12.93
N PRO A 16 16.17 0.23 -12.76
CA PRO A 16 16.00 -0.42 -11.45
C PRO A 16 17.16 -0.20 -10.47
N GLU A 17 18.35 0.07 -10.98
CA GLU A 17 19.54 0.23 -10.16
C GLU A 17 19.62 1.62 -9.49
N ALA A 18 18.93 2.61 -10.06
CA ALA A 18 18.88 3.97 -9.53
C ALA A 18 17.83 4.15 -8.43
N SER A 19 16.87 3.24 -8.35
CA SER A 19 15.74 3.33 -7.41
C SER A 19 16.03 2.53 -6.14
N GLN A 20 15.77 3.14 -4.99
CA GLN A 20 16.07 2.58 -3.68
C GLN A 20 14.86 2.64 -2.74
N LEU A 21 14.69 1.57 -1.96
CA LEU A 21 13.79 1.52 -0.81
C LEU A 21 14.61 1.77 0.46
N HIS A 22 14.17 2.66 1.32
CA HIS A 22 14.83 2.92 2.59
C HIS A 22 14.31 1.94 3.65
N SER A 23 15.05 0.87 3.93
CA SER A 23 14.73 -0.04 5.02
C SER A 23 15.35 0.43 6.34
N GLY A 24 14.87 -0.09 7.48
CA GLY A 24 15.43 0.23 8.80
C GLY A 24 16.92 -0.17 8.97
N THR A 25 17.44 -1.03 8.08
CA THR A 25 18.84 -1.49 8.06
C THR A 25 19.68 -0.85 6.96
N GLY A 26 19.09 0.02 6.14
CA GLY A 26 19.78 0.73 5.05
C GLY A 26 18.99 0.70 3.73
N PRO A 27 19.53 1.31 2.68
CA PRO A 27 18.91 1.31 1.38
C PRO A 27 18.88 -0.11 0.80
N LEU A 28 17.72 -0.52 0.31
CA LEU A 28 17.51 -1.78 -0.41
C LEU A 28 17.34 -1.45 -1.89
N SER A 29 18.23 -1.95 -2.72
CA SER A 29 18.08 -1.78 -4.18
C SER A 29 17.02 -2.72 -4.74
N MET A 30 16.43 -2.34 -5.86
CA MET A 30 15.47 -3.21 -6.55
C MET A 30 16.11 -4.51 -7.05
N LYS A 31 17.43 -4.52 -7.30
CA LYS A 31 18.19 -5.72 -7.62
C LYS A 31 18.21 -6.73 -6.48
N GLU A 32 18.25 -6.25 -5.23
CA GLU A 32 18.17 -7.11 -4.05
C GLU A 32 16.78 -7.70 -3.86
N LEU A 33 15.70 -6.97 -4.24
CA LEU A 33 14.35 -7.53 -4.32
C LEU A 33 14.27 -8.67 -5.35
N ALA A 34 14.93 -8.54 -6.50
CA ALA A 34 14.99 -9.62 -7.50
C ALA A 34 15.68 -10.87 -6.95
N THR A 35 16.72 -10.71 -6.10
CA THR A 35 17.40 -11.86 -5.46
C THR A 35 16.54 -12.57 -4.42
N LEU A 36 15.47 -11.93 -3.90
CA LEU A 36 14.53 -12.59 -2.99
C LEU A 36 13.86 -13.79 -3.65
N ARG A 37 13.65 -13.77 -4.96
CA ARG A 37 13.11 -14.90 -5.70
C ARG A 37 14.03 -16.12 -5.63
N GLU A 38 15.31 -15.92 -5.79
CA GLU A 38 16.32 -17.00 -5.70
C GLU A 38 16.40 -17.54 -4.28
N LYS A 39 16.49 -16.66 -3.28
CA LYS A 39 16.50 -17.03 -1.85
C LYS A 39 15.24 -17.80 -1.44
N ARG A 40 14.12 -17.54 -2.08
CA ARG A 40 12.85 -18.25 -1.88
C ARG A 40 12.72 -19.53 -2.72
N LYS A 41 13.79 -20.01 -3.33
CA LYS A 41 13.81 -21.23 -4.16
C LYS A 41 12.75 -21.21 -5.27
N GLY A 42 12.56 -20.06 -5.89
CA GLY A 42 11.61 -19.89 -6.99
C GLY A 42 10.13 -19.77 -6.57
N VAL A 43 9.80 -19.81 -5.28
CA VAL A 43 8.43 -19.56 -4.82
C VAL A 43 8.10 -18.08 -4.99
N PRO A 44 7.12 -17.71 -5.86
CA PRO A 44 6.80 -16.31 -6.11
C PRO A 44 6.17 -15.65 -4.88
N LEU A 45 6.39 -14.34 -4.74
CA LEU A 45 5.55 -13.51 -3.88
C LEU A 45 4.17 -13.40 -4.49
N ASP A 46 3.14 -13.63 -3.72
CA ASP A 46 1.77 -13.55 -4.22
C ASP A 46 1.31 -12.10 -4.35
N LEU A 47 1.73 -11.26 -3.41
CA LEU A 47 1.42 -9.83 -3.39
C LEU A 47 2.59 -9.04 -2.80
N VAL A 48 2.97 -7.96 -3.47
CA VAL A 48 3.86 -6.92 -2.92
C VAL A 48 3.08 -5.62 -2.81
N VAL A 49 3.14 -4.98 -1.64
CA VAL A 49 2.45 -3.70 -1.38
C VAL A 49 3.48 -2.64 -1.03
N PHE A 50 3.44 -1.52 -1.75
CA PHE A 50 4.22 -0.32 -1.46
C PHE A 50 3.26 0.78 -0.96
N SER A 51 3.18 0.98 0.34
CA SER A 51 2.20 1.88 0.95
C SER A 51 2.68 3.31 1.22
N ALA A 52 3.95 3.60 0.96
CA ALA A 52 4.52 4.93 1.18
C ALA A 52 5.61 5.24 0.17
N CYS A 53 5.25 5.22 -1.11
CA CYS A 53 6.14 5.72 -2.14
C CYS A 53 5.93 7.23 -2.30
N ARG A 54 6.94 8.01 -1.95
CA ARG A 54 7.03 9.39 -2.38
C ARG A 54 7.52 9.38 -3.83
N THR A 55 6.59 9.21 -4.75
CA THR A 55 6.87 9.42 -6.18
C THR A 55 7.22 10.88 -6.39
N ALA A 56 8.29 11.16 -7.12
CA ALA A 56 8.58 12.50 -7.56
C ALA A 56 7.38 13.00 -8.37
N LEU A 57 6.74 14.04 -7.89
CA LEU A 57 5.64 14.72 -8.58
C LEU A 57 6.06 15.02 -10.04
N GLY A 58 5.45 14.32 -11.01
CA GLY A 58 5.56 14.69 -12.41
C GLY A 58 6.03 13.63 -13.40
N ASP A 59 6.27 12.38 -12.97
CA ASP A 59 6.71 11.34 -13.89
C ASP A 59 5.79 10.11 -13.82
N ALA A 60 4.91 9.96 -14.83
CA ALA A 60 4.00 8.82 -14.94
C ALA A 60 4.75 7.48 -15.06
N ASP A 61 6.01 7.50 -15.53
CA ASP A 61 6.86 6.32 -15.63
C ASP A 61 7.39 5.87 -14.26
N ALA A 62 7.45 6.77 -13.27
CA ALA A 62 7.92 6.46 -11.93
C ALA A 62 6.97 5.55 -11.14
N GLU A 63 5.67 5.65 -11.37
CA GLU A 63 4.64 4.90 -10.64
C GLU A 63 4.55 3.43 -11.09
N LEU A 64 4.69 3.21 -12.38
CA LEU A 64 4.86 1.87 -12.95
C LEU A 64 6.19 1.26 -12.47
N GLY A 65 7.17 2.09 -12.12
CA GLY A 65 8.51 1.70 -11.74
C GLY A 65 8.55 0.67 -10.60
N PHE A 66 8.05 0.97 -9.41
CA PHE A 66 8.14 0.05 -8.27
C PHE A 66 7.24 -1.16 -8.43
N SER A 67 6.00 -0.97 -8.86
CA SER A 67 5.07 -2.08 -9.10
C SER A 67 5.54 -2.96 -10.26
N GLY A 68 6.02 -2.36 -11.36
CA GLY A 68 6.59 -3.09 -12.48
C GLY A 68 7.87 -3.85 -12.09
N LEU A 69 8.74 -3.26 -11.29
CA LEU A 69 9.94 -3.91 -10.78
C LEU A 69 9.62 -5.07 -9.83
N ALA A 70 8.58 -4.95 -9.00
CA ALA A 70 8.12 -6.06 -8.15
C ALA A 70 7.63 -7.25 -9.00
N LEU A 71 6.90 -6.97 -10.09
CA LEU A 71 6.46 -8.01 -11.03
C LEU A 71 7.66 -8.66 -11.75
N GLN A 72 8.65 -7.88 -12.20
CA GLN A 72 9.90 -8.39 -12.76
C GLN A 72 10.69 -9.23 -11.74
N ALA A 73 10.67 -8.84 -10.47
CA ALA A 73 11.26 -9.61 -9.38
C ALA A 73 10.49 -10.91 -9.04
N GLY A 74 9.41 -11.20 -9.77
CA GLY A 74 8.64 -12.42 -9.66
C GLY A 74 7.47 -12.38 -8.69
N ALA A 75 6.99 -11.19 -8.32
CA ALA A 75 5.70 -11.07 -7.67
C ALA A 75 4.56 -11.37 -8.66
N ARG A 76 3.48 -11.98 -8.18
CA ARG A 76 2.28 -12.22 -9.00
C ARG A 76 1.44 -10.96 -9.15
N SER A 77 1.43 -10.14 -8.13
CA SER A 77 0.73 -8.86 -8.11
C SER A 77 1.50 -7.85 -7.28
N ALA A 78 1.37 -6.58 -7.62
CA ALA A 78 1.91 -5.48 -6.86
C ALA A 78 0.85 -4.39 -6.64
N VAL A 79 0.87 -3.75 -5.49
CA VAL A 79 0.06 -2.57 -5.19
C VAL A 79 0.99 -1.40 -4.95
N GLY A 80 0.69 -0.29 -5.59
CA GLY A 80 1.39 0.97 -5.42
C GLY A 80 0.43 2.14 -5.28
N THR A 81 0.96 3.32 -5.04
CA THR A 81 0.18 4.56 -4.91
C THR A 81 0.57 5.57 -5.99
N LEU A 82 -0.43 6.15 -6.66
CA LEU A 82 -0.26 7.10 -7.77
C LEU A 82 0.11 8.51 -7.31
N TRP A 83 -0.15 8.87 -6.08
CA TRP A 83 0.21 10.16 -5.48
C TRP A 83 0.48 10.01 -3.98
N TYR A 84 0.92 11.10 -3.37
CA TYR A 84 1.11 11.12 -1.92
C TYR A 84 -0.24 10.96 -1.22
N VAL A 85 -0.39 9.89 -0.47
CA VAL A 85 -1.59 9.56 0.30
C VAL A 85 -1.35 9.79 1.79
N ASP A 86 -2.43 10.08 2.52
CA ASP A 86 -2.36 10.19 3.98
C ASP A 86 -1.99 8.84 4.59
N ASP A 87 -0.99 8.81 5.45
CA ASP A 87 -0.45 7.59 6.06
C ASP A 87 -1.48 6.89 6.99
N VAL A 88 -2.33 7.66 7.68
CA VAL A 88 -3.40 7.12 8.53
C VAL A 88 -4.44 6.40 7.70
N VAL A 89 -4.96 7.08 6.67
CA VAL A 89 -6.01 6.52 5.82
C VAL A 89 -5.48 5.35 5.00
N THR A 90 -4.25 5.45 4.49
CA THR A 90 -3.59 4.34 3.76
C THR A 90 -3.40 3.12 4.64
N SER A 91 -2.96 3.31 5.88
CA SER A 91 -2.82 2.20 6.85
C SER A 91 -4.18 1.53 7.10
N ALA A 92 -5.23 2.31 7.35
CA ALA A 92 -6.58 1.79 7.52
C ALA A 92 -7.08 1.03 6.28
N TYR A 93 -6.82 1.57 5.09
CA TYR A 93 -7.16 0.93 3.83
C TYR A 93 -6.55 -0.46 3.72
N PHE A 94 -5.24 -0.58 3.95
CA PHE A 94 -4.57 -1.87 3.85
C PHE A 94 -4.99 -2.85 4.94
N VAL A 95 -5.24 -2.41 6.18
CA VAL A 95 -5.75 -3.30 7.22
C VAL A 95 -7.13 -3.85 6.82
N GLN A 96 -8.03 -3.00 6.30
CA GLN A 96 -9.34 -3.47 5.82
C GLN A 96 -9.21 -4.43 4.64
N MET A 97 -8.34 -4.14 3.68
CA MET A 97 -8.07 -5.01 2.54
C MET A 97 -7.52 -6.37 2.98
N TYR A 98 -6.58 -6.40 3.93
CA TYR A 98 -6.03 -7.66 4.44
C TYR A 98 -7.06 -8.51 5.16
N ARG A 99 -8.01 -7.92 5.88
CA ARG A 99 -9.13 -8.68 6.47
C ARG A 99 -9.95 -9.41 5.42
N TYR A 100 -10.22 -8.78 4.27
CA TYR A 100 -10.88 -9.47 3.16
C TYR A 100 -10.01 -10.59 2.58
N LEU A 101 -8.71 -10.36 2.40
CA LEU A 101 -7.79 -11.39 1.92
C LEU A 101 -7.70 -12.60 2.87
N GLU A 102 -7.72 -12.37 4.18
CA GLU A 102 -7.75 -13.42 5.20
C GLU A 102 -9.04 -14.26 5.15
N GLN A 103 -10.14 -13.66 4.72
CA GLN A 103 -11.43 -14.35 4.45
C GLN A 103 -11.43 -15.11 3.12
N GLY A 104 -10.33 -15.10 2.37
CA GLY A 104 -10.20 -15.78 1.09
C GLY A 104 -10.74 -14.98 -0.11
N VAL A 105 -11.07 -13.70 0.08
CA VAL A 105 -11.53 -12.85 -1.02
C VAL A 105 -10.37 -12.60 -2.00
N PRO A 106 -10.59 -12.71 -3.33
CA PRO A 106 -9.58 -12.41 -4.34
C PRO A 106 -9.07 -10.97 -4.24
N LYS A 107 -7.80 -10.73 -4.58
CA LYS A 107 -7.11 -9.43 -4.39
C LYS A 107 -7.84 -8.24 -5.01
N ALA A 108 -8.27 -8.38 -6.28
CA ALA A 108 -8.99 -7.31 -6.97
C ALA A 108 -10.34 -7.01 -6.30
N GLU A 109 -11.05 -8.05 -5.89
CA GLU A 109 -12.33 -7.92 -5.19
C GLU A 109 -12.13 -7.34 -3.78
N ALA A 110 -11.10 -7.76 -3.04
CA ALA A 110 -10.76 -7.22 -1.73
C ALA A 110 -10.47 -5.71 -1.81
N MET A 111 -9.74 -5.26 -2.85
CA MET A 111 -9.52 -3.85 -3.10
C MET A 111 -10.83 -3.12 -3.42
N GLN A 112 -11.67 -3.69 -4.27
CA GLN A 112 -12.96 -3.10 -4.64
C GLN A 112 -13.87 -2.96 -3.42
N LEU A 113 -13.98 -3.99 -2.59
CA LEU A 113 -14.78 -3.97 -1.37
C LEU A 113 -14.24 -2.92 -0.38
N THR A 114 -12.92 -2.82 -0.27
CA THR A 114 -12.29 -1.79 0.58
C THR A 114 -12.63 -0.39 0.07
N ARG A 115 -12.50 -0.11 -1.23
CA ARG A 115 -12.90 1.18 -1.83
C ARG A 115 -14.37 1.50 -1.56
N GLN A 116 -15.27 0.51 -1.71
CA GLN A 116 -16.70 0.68 -1.43
C GLN A 116 -16.95 1.01 0.04
N ALA A 117 -16.22 0.39 0.97
CA ALA A 117 -16.35 0.69 2.40
C ALA A 117 -15.97 2.15 2.71
N PHE A 118 -14.94 2.68 2.06
CA PHE A 118 -14.56 4.09 2.19
C PHE A 118 -15.59 5.02 1.58
N ILE A 119 -16.04 4.77 0.34
CA ILE A 119 -17.06 5.56 -0.37
C ILE A 119 -18.37 5.63 0.44
N ARG A 120 -18.79 4.52 1.03
CA ARG A 120 -20.04 4.41 1.78
C ARG A 120 -19.94 4.89 3.22
N ASN A 121 -18.83 5.51 3.61
CA ASN A 121 -18.58 5.94 4.99
C ASN A 121 -18.76 4.82 6.03
N GLN A 122 -18.38 3.59 5.69
CA GLN A 122 -18.41 2.47 6.62
C GLN A 122 -17.18 2.45 7.53
N ILE A 123 -16.10 3.13 7.13
CA ILE A 123 -14.91 3.35 7.95
C ILE A 123 -15.08 4.65 8.71
N LYS A 124 -15.12 4.58 10.04
CA LYS A 124 -15.50 5.72 10.89
C LYS A 124 -14.55 5.94 12.05
N LEU A 125 -14.30 7.20 12.34
CA LEU A 125 -13.63 7.60 13.57
C LEU A 125 -14.58 7.43 14.77
N SER A 126 -14.11 6.73 15.80
CA SER A 126 -14.78 6.57 17.10
C SER A 126 -13.75 6.78 18.21
N GLY A 127 -13.81 7.94 18.88
CA GLY A 127 -12.78 8.30 19.86
C GLY A 127 -11.40 8.37 19.24
N LYS A 128 -10.48 7.53 19.70
CA LYS A 128 -9.10 7.42 19.17
C LYS A 128 -8.90 6.27 18.19
N GLU A 129 -10.00 5.69 17.71
CA GLU A 129 -9.95 4.51 16.85
C GLU A 129 -10.60 4.77 15.50
N LEU A 130 -10.06 4.19 14.46
CA LEU A 130 -10.70 4.11 13.16
C LEU A 130 -11.30 2.71 12.99
N ILE A 131 -12.62 2.64 12.90
CA ILE A 131 -13.39 1.38 12.95
C ILE A 131 -13.67 0.88 11.53
N GLY A 132 -13.43 -0.41 11.30
CA GLY A 132 -13.69 -1.11 10.05
C GLY A 132 -15.16 -1.50 9.85
N VAL A 133 -15.45 -2.15 8.72
CA VAL A 133 -16.82 -2.58 8.34
C VAL A 133 -17.40 -3.62 9.30
N ASP A 134 -16.56 -4.39 9.96
CA ASP A 134 -16.90 -5.42 10.94
C ASP A 134 -17.10 -4.86 12.36
N GLY A 135 -16.97 -3.56 12.55
CA GLY A 135 -17.03 -2.91 13.85
C GLY A 135 -15.75 -3.04 14.69
N ILE A 136 -14.71 -3.67 14.13
CA ILE A 136 -13.43 -3.87 14.81
C ILE A 136 -12.47 -2.73 14.42
N PRO A 137 -11.68 -2.17 15.35
CA PRO A 137 -10.71 -1.14 15.02
C PRO A 137 -9.72 -1.58 13.95
N LEU A 138 -9.53 -0.74 12.94
CA LEU A 138 -8.44 -0.84 11.96
C LEU A 138 -7.17 -0.22 12.52
N LEU A 139 -7.30 0.92 13.17
CA LEU A 139 -6.23 1.65 13.85
C LEU A 139 -6.71 2.05 15.24
N GLN A 140 -5.77 2.06 16.20
CA GLN A 140 -6.00 2.43 17.59
C GLN A 140 -5.03 3.54 18.02
N GLU A 141 -5.34 4.20 19.12
CA GLU A 141 -4.48 5.22 19.75
C GLU A 141 -4.08 6.37 18.80
N LEU A 142 -5.01 6.79 17.92
CA LEU A 142 -4.77 7.92 17.04
C LEU A 142 -4.47 9.19 17.85
N THR A 143 -3.42 9.90 17.48
CA THR A 143 -3.09 11.20 18.05
C THR A 143 -4.15 12.25 17.70
N PRO A 144 -4.25 13.36 18.45
CA PRO A 144 -5.18 14.44 18.11
C PRO A 144 -5.01 15.00 16.70
N SER A 145 -3.78 15.02 16.18
CA SER A 145 -3.49 15.43 14.80
C SER A 145 -4.05 14.43 13.79
N GLN A 146 -3.86 13.14 14.02
CA GLN A 146 -4.40 12.07 13.17
C GLN A 146 -5.93 12.05 13.20
N GLN A 147 -6.54 12.23 14.38
CA GLN A 147 -8.00 12.32 14.50
C GLN A 147 -8.56 13.49 13.70
N ARG A 148 -7.92 14.67 13.75
CA ARG A 148 -8.35 15.84 12.95
C ARG A 148 -8.32 15.58 11.45
N ARG A 149 -7.31 14.86 10.94
CA ARG A 149 -7.21 14.54 9.50
C ARG A 149 -8.37 13.68 9.00
N VAL A 150 -8.94 12.82 9.83
CA VAL A 150 -10.03 11.91 9.46
C VAL A 150 -11.39 12.32 10.04
N SER A 151 -11.46 13.44 10.77
CA SER A 151 -12.68 13.91 11.45
C SER A 151 -13.85 14.20 10.51
N ASN A 152 -13.57 14.61 9.27
CA ASN A 152 -14.56 14.86 8.23
C ASN A 152 -14.92 13.59 7.41
N GLY A 153 -14.48 12.43 7.85
CA GLY A 153 -14.63 11.17 7.15
C GLY A 153 -13.51 10.88 6.15
N VAL A 154 -13.52 9.69 5.61
CA VAL A 154 -12.48 9.16 4.70
C VAL A 154 -13.02 8.81 3.31
N ALA A 155 -14.24 9.20 2.99
CA ALA A 155 -14.89 8.92 1.71
C ALA A 155 -14.30 9.70 0.53
N ASN A 156 -13.53 10.76 0.79
CA ASN A 156 -12.93 11.55 -0.29
C ASN A 156 -11.96 10.67 -1.12
N PRO A 157 -12.15 10.58 -2.45
CA PRO A 157 -11.32 9.77 -3.34
C PRO A 157 -9.81 10.08 -3.26
N PHE A 158 -9.43 11.30 -2.90
CA PHE A 158 -8.04 11.67 -2.72
C PHE A 158 -7.28 10.74 -1.75
N PHE A 159 -7.96 10.19 -0.75
CA PHE A 159 -7.34 9.32 0.23
C PHE A 159 -7.05 7.90 -0.26
N TRP A 160 -7.78 7.39 -1.26
CA TRP A 160 -7.73 5.97 -1.62
C TRP A 160 -7.72 5.68 -3.12
N ALA A 161 -8.17 6.62 -3.98
CA ALA A 161 -8.29 6.35 -5.41
C ALA A 161 -6.93 6.20 -6.11
N GLY A 162 -5.85 6.71 -5.51
CA GLY A 162 -4.50 6.51 -6.02
C GLY A 162 -3.87 5.16 -5.69
N ILE A 163 -4.56 4.27 -4.97
CA ILE A 163 -4.06 2.93 -4.65
C ILE A 163 -4.44 1.99 -5.78
N GLU A 164 -3.44 1.45 -6.51
CA GLU A 164 -3.63 0.65 -7.70
C GLU A 164 -3.02 -0.75 -7.56
N LEU A 165 -3.70 -1.76 -8.14
CA LEU A 165 -3.24 -3.15 -8.25
C LEU A 165 -2.77 -3.42 -9.68
N MET A 166 -1.61 -4.03 -9.80
CA MET A 166 -1.00 -4.47 -11.06
C MET A 166 -0.67 -5.96 -11.00
N GLY A 167 -0.84 -6.65 -12.13
CA GLY A 167 -0.55 -8.07 -12.27
C GLY A 167 -1.74 -8.99 -12.16
#